data_768a997a3c2426f5c66e85c58068c6df
#
_entry.id   768a997a3c2426f5c66e85c58068c6df
#
_cell.length_a   1.000
_cell.length_b   1.000
_cell.length_c   1.000
_cell.angle_alpha   90.00
_cell.angle_beta   90.00
_cell.angle_gamma   90.00
#
_symmetry.space_group_name_H-M   'P 1'
#
loop_
_entity.id
_entity.type
_entity.pdbx_description
1 polymer ?
#
loop_
_entity_poly.entity_id
_entity_poly.type
_entity_poly.pdbx_seq_one_letter_code
_entity_poly.pdbx_strand_id
1 'polypeptide(L)'
;MYEVIENKETNAEHILKDQVIRLTSVKAKKDCPINLRRITIVREEDDKVLSFITNDLDRTAQQIADLYKARWQIELFFKWIKQNLEIKRFFGRSENAVKIQVLTAMIAYLLLRLAQLSTHCKISLQQIARRVCLNLTKRCSLFELFNDPPDKNKVKTHRFQEHGHLALFNQLKI
;
A
#
# COMPACT_ATOMS: atom_id res chain seq x y z
N MET A 1 15.05 4.16 -23.66
CA MET A 1 15.65 5.40 -24.21
C MET A 1 14.53 6.37 -24.52
N TYR A 2 14.66 7.63 -24.19
CA TYR A 2 13.66 8.69 -24.42
C TYR A 2 14.37 10.01 -24.76
N GLU A 3 13.63 10.90 -25.41
CA GLU A 3 14.00 12.27 -25.71
C GLU A 3 13.14 13.22 -24.88
N VAL A 4 13.74 14.28 -24.35
CA VAL A 4 13.01 15.34 -23.63
C VAL A 4 12.55 16.37 -24.64
N ILE A 5 11.24 16.59 -24.72
CA ILE A 5 10.64 17.55 -25.64
C ILE A 5 10.54 18.92 -24.96
N GLU A 6 10.13 18.93 -23.68
CA GLU A 6 9.85 20.14 -22.93
C GLU A 6 10.17 19.92 -21.45
N ASN A 7 10.72 20.94 -20.78
CA ASN A 7 10.82 20.98 -19.33
C ASN A 7 9.76 21.97 -18.81
N LYS A 8 8.87 21.48 -17.95
CA LYS A 8 7.87 22.33 -17.28
C LYS A 8 8.47 22.94 -16.02
N GLU A 9 8.05 24.14 -15.67
CA GLU A 9 8.45 24.77 -14.43
C GLU A 9 7.87 24.04 -13.23
N THR A 10 8.66 23.86 -12.19
CA THR A 10 8.28 23.18 -10.95
C THR A 10 8.34 24.16 -9.79
N ASN A 11 7.18 24.43 -9.19
CA ASN A 11 7.07 25.36 -8.05
C ASN A 11 7.06 24.66 -6.68
N ALA A 12 7.22 23.34 -6.63
CA ALA A 12 7.17 22.56 -5.41
C ALA A 12 8.58 22.04 -5.05
N GLU A 13 9.00 22.25 -3.80
CA GLU A 13 10.34 21.95 -3.29
C GLU A 13 10.76 20.48 -3.44
N HIS A 14 9.80 19.55 -3.37
CA HIS A 14 10.04 18.12 -3.49
C HIS A 14 9.96 17.58 -4.94
N ILE A 15 9.60 18.42 -5.93
CA ILE A 15 9.54 18.03 -7.34
C ILE A 15 10.84 18.47 -8.02
N LEU A 16 11.71 17.50 -8.31
CA LEU A 16 13.00 17.77 -8.94
C LEU A 16 12.90 18.04 -10.44
N LYS A 17 12.03 17.34 -11.14
CA LYS A 17 11.88 17.46 -12.60
C LYS A 17 10.44 17.17 -13.02
N ASP A 18 9.98 17.95 -13.98
CA ASP A 18 8.72 17.76 -14.70
C ASP A 18 9.01 17.95 -16.19
N GLN A 19 8.94 16.85 -16.94
CA GLN A 19 9.41 16.81 -18.33
C GLN A 19 8.38 16.12 -19.23
N VAL A 20 8.10 16.70 -20.36
CA VAL A 20 7.42 16.02 -21.46
C VAL A 20 8.47 15.25 -22.25
N ILE A 21 8.25 13.97 -22.41
CA ILE A 21 9.19 13.05 -23.06
C ILE A 21 8.51 12.28 -24.19
N ARG A 22 9.31 11.81 -25.14
CA ARG A 22 8.90 10.87 -26.18
C ARG A 22 9.81 9.66 -26.16
N LEU A 23 9.23 8.47 -26.22
CA LEU A 23 10.00 7.23 -26.28
C LEU A 23 10.66 7.09 -27.67
N THR A 24 11.97 6.76 -27.69
CA THR A 24 12.76 6.76 -28.94
C THR A 24 13.06 5.37 -29.50
N SER A 25 12.86 4.29 -28.70
CA SER A 25 13.11 2.94 -29.22
C SER A 25 12.07 2.55 -30.28
N VAL A 26 12.49 1.75 -31.28
CA VAL A 26 11.64 1.35 -32.41
C VAL A 26 10.33 0.69 -31.94
N LYS A 27 10.43 -0.22 -30.98
CA LYS A 27 9.26 -0.88 -30.39
C LYS A 27 8.37 0.11 -29.64
N ALA A 28 8.95 0.96 -28.81
CA ALA A 28 8.18 1.93 -28.04
C ALA A 28 7.50 3.00 -28.91
N LYS A 29 8.12 3.43 -29.99
CA LYS A 29 7.47 4.33 -30.97
C LYS A 29 6.24 3.71 -31.61
N LYS A 30 6.26 2.38 -31.84
CA LYS A 30 5.13 1.65 -32.40
C LYS A 30 4.02 1.43 -31.37
N ASP A 31 4.39 1.03 -30.15
CA ASP A 31 3.45 0.63 -29.11
C ASP A 31 2.88 1.84 -28.36
N CYS A 32 3.61 2.95 -28.28
CA CYS A 32 3.23 4.17 -27.55
C CYS A 32 3.72 5.42 -28.30
N PRO A 33 3.04 5.84 -29.37
CA PRO A 33 3.46 6.97 -30.22
C PRO A 33 3.16 8.35 -29.62
N ILE A 34 2.60 8.40 -28.41
CA ILE A 34 2.19 9.64 -27.74
C ILE A 34 3.33 10.25 -26.92
N ASN A 35 3.19 11.55 -26.64
CA ASN A 35 4.02 12.21 -25.65
C ASN A 35 3.61 11.77 -24.26
N LEU A 36 4.60 11.51 -23.42
CA LEU A 36 4.41 11.15 -22.02
C LEU A 36 5.02 12.23 -21.13
N ARG A 37 4.62 12.28 -19.90
CA ARG A 37 5.17 13.18 -18.91
C ARG A 37 5.94 12.38 -17.87
N ARG A 38 7.16 12.78 -17.60
CA ARG A 38 8.04 12.21 -16.59
C ARG A 38 8.17 13.18 -15.42
N ILE A 39 7.78 12.75 -14.26
CA ILE A 39 7.90 13.52 -13.03
C ILE A 39 8.89 12.82 -12.11
N THR A 40 9.82 13.59 -11.55
CA THR A 40 10.82 13.11 -10.59
C THR A 40 10.64 13.87 -9.29
N ILE A 41 10.42 13.14 -8.21
CA ILE A 41 10.20 13.69 -6.88
C ILE A 41 11.21 13.14 -5.88
N VAL A 42 11.45 13.86 -4.81
CA VAL A 42 12.08 13.35 -3.59
C VAL A 42 10.98 12.92 -2.65
N ARG A 43 11.05 11.70 -2.15
CA ARG A 43 10.12 11.21 -1.15
C ARG A 43 10.57 11.67 0.24
N GLU A 44 9.72 12.44 0.93
CA GLU A 44 10.01 13.04 2.23
C GLU A 44 10.35 12.04 3.35
N GLU A 45 9.88 10.76 3.21
CA GLU A 45 10.03 9.75 4.25
C GLU A 45 11.44 9.15 4.33
N ASP A 46 12.17 9.07 3.22
CA ASP A 46 13.47 8.40 3.13
C ASP A 46 14.43 9.04 2.11
N ASP A 47 14.16 10.26 1.69
CA ASP A 47 14.92 11.06 0.72
C ASP A 47 15.22 10.35 -0.61
N LYS A 48 14.44 9.31 -0.93
CA LYS A 48 14.62 8.58 -2.18
C LYS A 48 14.04 9.33 -3.35
N VAL A 49 14.82 9.39 -4.41
CA VAL A 49 14.38 9.94 -5.69
C VAL A 49 13.53 8.92 -6.43
N LEU A 50 12.29 9.29 -6.70
CA LEU A 50 11.34 8.50 -7.47
C LEU A 50 11.06 9.18 -8.81
N SER A 51 11.04 8.38 -9.88
CA SER A 51 10.61 8.87 -11.20
C SER A 51 9.46 8.00 -11.70
N PHE A 52 8.40 8.62 -12.14
CA PHE A 52 7.25 7.94 -12.75
C PHE A 52 6.84 8.63 -14.04
N ILE A 53 6.15 7.88 -14.88
CA ILE A 53 5.71 8.31 -16.21
C ILE A 53 4.19 8.24 -16.24
N THR A 54 3.57 9.24 -16.83
CA THR A 54 2.13 9.34 -17.03
C THR A 54 1.80 9.86 -18.43
N ASN A 55 0.60 9.61 -18.90
CA ASN A 55 0.02 10.23 -20.09
C ASN A 55 -0.78 11.49 -19.78
N ASP A 56 -0.88 11.85 -18.52
CA ASP A 56 -1.59 13.06 -18.06
C ASP A 56 -0.70 14.29 -18.23
N LEU A 57 -1.03 15.12 -19.20
CA LEU A 57 -0.31 16.35 -19.50
C LEU A 57 -0.93 17.59 -18.86
N ASP A 58 -2.17 17.48 -18.32
CA ASP A 58 -3.01 18.60 -17.89
C ASP A 58 -2.89 18.90 -16.39
N ARG A 59 -2.90 17.86 -15.54
CA ARG A 59 -2.80 18.05 -14.09
C ARG A 59 -1.47 18.64 -13.67
N THR A 60 -1.42 19.30 -12.50
CA THR A 60 -0.16 19.78 -11.93
C THR A 60 0.72 18.59 -11.54
N ALA A 61 2.05 18.81 -11.50
CA ALA A 61 2.99 17.76 -11.07
C ALA A 61 2.71 17.27 -9.65
N GLN A 62 2.24 18.16 -8.76
CA GLN A 62 1.81 17.85 -7.40
C GLN A 62 0.62 16.88 -7.39
N GLN A 63 -0.45 17.19 -8.15
CA GLN A 63 -1.62 16.34 -8.24
C GLN A 63 -1.28 14.93 -8.74
N ILE A 64 -0.37 14.82 -9.71
CA ILE A 64 0.09 13.52 -10.22
C ILE A 64 0.92 12.78 -9.17
N ALA A 65 1.78 13.50 -8.42
CA ALA A 65 2.54 12.91 -7.31
C ALA A 65 1.61 12.36 -6.21
N ASP A 66 0.55 13.10 -5.86
CA ASP A 66 -0.46 12.68 -4.88
C ASP A 66 -1.24 11.46 -5.34
N LEU A 67 -1.63 11.40 -6.62
CA LEU A 67 -2.25 10.21 -7.21
C LEU A 67 -1.33 9.00 -7.18
N TYR A 68 -0.04 9.19 -7.46
CA TYR A 68 0.94 8.11 -7.35
C TYR A 68 1.10 7.62 -5.91
N LYS A 69 1.16 8.53 -4.95
CA LYS A 69 1.20 8.22 -3.52
C LYS A 69 -0.04 7.44 -3.08
N ALA A 70 -1.23 7.85 -3.51
CA ALA A 70 -2.48 7.14 -3.23
C ALA A 70 -2.50 5.72 -3.84
N ARG A 71 -2.03 5.57 -5.09
CA ARG A 71 -1.90 4.26 -5.74
C ARG A 71 -0.94 3.33 -4.97
N TRP A 72 0.17 3.88 -4.47
CA TRP A 72 1.13 3.11 -3.69
C TRP A 72 0.54 2.53 -2.40
N GLN A 73 -0.42 3.21 -1.79
CA GLN A 73 -1.13 2.71 -0.62
C GLN A 73 -1.90 1.42 -0.92
N ILE A 74 -2.43 1.26 -2.14
CA ILE A 74 -3.08 0.01 -2.57
C ILE A 74 -2.08 -1.15 -2.59
N GLU A 75 -0.85 -0.93 -3.05
CA GLU A 75 0.20 -1.95 -3.03
C GLU A 75 0.59 -2.35 -1.61
N LEU A 76 0.71 -1.38 -0.71
CA LEU A 76 0.97 -1.62 0.72
C LEU A 76 -0.16 -2.42 1.38
N PHE A 77 -1.41 -2.09 1.05
CA PHE A 77 -2.58 -2.82 1.50
C PHE A 77 -2.55 -4.29 1.07
N PHE A 78 -2.32 -4.57 -0.22
CA PHE A 78 -2.22 -5.95 -0.70
C PHE A 78 -1.00 -6.68 -0.14
N LYS A 79 0.12 -5.99 0.07
CA LYS A 79 1.29 -6.55 0.74
C LYS A 79 0.94 -6.96 2.18
N TRP A 80 0.22 -6.11 2.91
CA TRP A 80 -0.25 -6.41 4.26
C TRP A 80 -1.18 -7.64 4.28
N ILE A 81 -2.18 -7.70 3.38
CA ILE A 81 -3.08 -8.84 3.23
C ILE A 81 -2.29 -10.13 3.00
N LYS A 82 -1.36 -10.13 2.05
CA LYS A 82 -0.54 -11.32 1.75
C LYS A 82 0.27 -11.79 2.95
N GLN A 83 0.80 -10.86 3.74
CA GLN A 83 1.66 -11.18 4.87
C GLN A 83 0.89 -11.65 6.10
N ASN A 84 -0.29 -11.08 6.37
CA ASN A 84 -1.01 -11.28 7.63
C ASN A 84 -2.23 -12.20 7.51
N LEU A 85 -2.80 -12.35 6.32
CA LEU A 85 -3.93 -13.25 6.07
C LEU A 85 -3.50 -14.51 5.28
N GLU A 86 -2.20 -14.82 5.28
CA GLU A 86 -1.60 -16.04 4.73
C GLU A 86 -1.98 -16.35 3.27
N ILE A 87 -2.30 -15.34 2.45
CA ILE A 87 -2.53 -15.52 1.03
C ILE A 87 -1.19 -15.71 0.30
N LYS A 88 -0.52 -16.81 0.59
CA LYS A 88 0.75 -17.18 -0.05
C LYS A 88 0.55 -17.91 -1.37
N ARG A 89 -0.57 -18.62 -1.51
CA ARG A 89 -0.93 -19.39 -2.69
C ARG A 89 -2.43 -19.26 -2.98
N PHE A 90 -2.77 -19.25 -4.25
CA PHE A 90 -4.16 -19.32 -4.66
C PHE A 90 -4.62 -20.79 -4.62
N PHE A 91 -5.77 -21.05 -4.02
CA PHE A 91 -6.36 -22.40 -3.92
C PHE A 91 -6.90 -22.89 -5.26
N GLY A 92 -7.28 -21.98 -6.15
CA GLY A 92 -7.75 -22.27 -7.48
C GLY A 92 -7.03 -21.48 -8.55
N ARG A 93 -7.00 -22.03 -9.78
CA ARG A 93 -6.38 -21.37 -10.95
C ARG A 93 -7.37 -20.61 -11.81
N SER A 94 -8.68 -20.78 -11.59
CA SER A 94 -9.70 -20.03 -12.32
C SER A 94 -9.75 -18.58 -11.86
N GLU A 95 -10.11 -17.68 -12.76
CA GLU A 95 -10.24 -16.26 -12.45
C GLU A 95 -11.21 -16.02 -11.29
N ASN A 96 -12.33 -16.74 -11.25
CA ASN A 96 -13.31 -16.63 -10.17
C ASN A 96 -12.75 -17.09 -8.83
N ALA A 97 -11.98 -18.18 -8.79
CA ALA A 97 -11.37 -18.66 -7.55
C ALA A 97 -10.38 -17.62 -6.97
N VAL A 98 -9.59 -17.01 -7.82
CA VAL A 98 -8.66 -15.93 -7.43
C VAL A 98 -9.43 -14.72 -6.91
N LYS A 99 -10.48 -14.27 -7.63
CA LYS A 99 -11.34 -13.15 -7.21
C LYS A 99 -12.00 -13.43 -5.85
N ILE A 100 -12.57 -14.61 -5.65
CA ILE A 100 -13.21 -14.99 -4.38
C ILE A 100 -12.19 -14.95 -3.24
N GLN A 101 -11.00 -15.51 -3.43
CA GLN A 101 -9.98 -15.51 -2.39
C GLN A 101 -9.53 -14.11 -2.01
N VAL A 102 -9.32 -13.22 -2.99
CA VAL A 102 -8.96 -11.82 -2.75
C VAL A 102 -10.08 -11.09 -2.03
N LEU A 103 -11.34 -11.23 -2.48
CA LEU A 103 -12.50 -10.59 -1.85
C LEU A 103 -12.71 -11.08 -0.41
N THR A 104 -12.55 -12.38 -0.16
CA THR A 104 -12.64 -12.94 1.20
C THR A 104 -11.59 -12.33 2.12
N ALA A 105 -10.37 -12.16 1.64
CA ALA A 105 -9.32 -11.52 2.42
C ALA A 105 -9.59 -10.04 2.69
N MET A 106 -10.17 -9.31 1.73
CA MET A 106 -10.60 -7.93 1.94
C MET A 106 -11.70 -7.84 2.99
N ILE A 107 -12.68 -8.74 2.96
CA ILE A 107 -13.74 -8.82 3.98
C ILE A 107 -13.14 -9.10 5.35
N ALA A 108 -12.23 -10.08 5.45
CA ALA A 108 -11.54 -10.40 6.71
C ALA A 108 -10.78 -9.18 7.26
N TYR A 109 -10.05 -8.46 6.41
CA TYR A 109 -9.38 -7.22 6.79
C TYR A 109 -10.35 -6.18 7.35
N LEU A 110 -11.47 -5.94 6.65
CA LEU A 110 -12.48 -4.96 7.07
C LEU A 110 -13.12 -5.35 8.40
N LEU A 111 -13.42 -6.63 8.62
CA LEU A 111 -13.96 -7.13 9.88
C LEU A 111 -12.96 -6.95 11.03
N LEU A 112 -11.68 -7.26 10.82
CA LEU A 112 -10.62 -7.03 11.81
C LEU A 112 -10.49 -5.54 12.14
N ARG A 113 -10.57 -4.68 11.14
CA ARG A 113 -10.52 -3.22 11.31
C ARG A 113 -11.74 -2.70 12.07
N LEU A 114 -12.92 -3.17 11.73
CA LEU A 114 -14.15 -2.84 12.44
C LEU A 114 -14.08 -3.27 13.91
N ALA A 115 -13.62 -4.48 14.17
CA ALA A 115 -13.43 -4.99 15.53
C ALA A 115 -12.41 -4.15 16.33
N GLN A 116 -11.31 -3.73 15.71
CA GLN A 116 -10.33 -2.82 16.32
C GLN A 116 -10.97 -1.48 16.72
N LEU A 117 -11.75 -0.90 15.80
CA LEU A 117 -12.40 0.39 16.03
C LEU A 117 -13.48 0.30 17.10
N SER A 118 -14.33 -0.74 17.08
CA SER A 118 -15.41 -0.92 18.04
C SER A 118 -14.94 -1.19 19.46
N THR A 119 -13.77 -1.77 19.62
CA THR A 119 -13.18 -2.06 20.95
C THR A 119 -12.22 -0.97 21.43
N HIS A 120 -11.98 0.08 20.63
CA HIS A 120 -10.98 1.12 20.90
C HIS A 120 -9.59 0.56 21.27
N CYS A 121 -9.26 -0.59 20.71
CA CYS A 121 -8.06 -1.34 21.04
C CYS A 121 -6.81 -0.65 20.48
N LYS A 122 -5.76 -0.53 21.32
CA LYS A 122 -4.49 0.09 20.95
C LYS A 122 -3.48 -0.88 20.30
N ILE A 123 -3.79 -2.18 20.26
CA ILE A 123 -2.92 -3.16 19.62
C ILE A 123 -2.98 -3.06 18.09
N SER A 124 -1.89 -3.43 17.43
CA SER A 124 -1.80 -3.35 15.97
C SER A 124 -2.77 -4.34 15.30
N LEU A 125 -3.23 -4.02 14.09
CA LEU A 125 -4.13 -4.89 13.32
C LEU A 125 -3.51 -6.28 13.08
N GLN A 126 -2.19 -6.35 12.96
CA GLN A 126 -1.44 -7.61 12.84
C GLN A 126 -1.55 -8.47 14.10
N GLN A 127 -1.44 -7.86 15.28
CA GLN A 127 -1.61 -8.56 16.54
C GLN A 127 -3.06 -9.04 16.73
N ILE A 128 -4.04 -8.23 16.30
CA ILE A 128 -5.46 -8.61 16.30
C ILE A 128 -5.67 -9.83 15.40
N ALA A 129 -5.19 -9.81 14.15
CA ALA A 129 -5.30 -10.93 13.23
C ALA A 129 -4.71 -12.22 13.83
N ARG A 130 -3.51 -12.12 14.43
CA ARG A 130 -2.87 -13.27 15.11
C ARG A 130 -3.70 -13.79 16.27
N ARG A 131 -4.23 -12.92 17.14
CA ARG A 131 -5.08 -13.32 18.28
C ARG A 131 -6.35 -14.01 17.80
N VAL A 132 -7.00 -13.47 16.78
CA VAL A 132 -8.20 -14.09 16.18
C VAL A 132 -7.86 -15.47 15.65
N CYS A 133 -6.79 -15.63 14.85
CA CYS A 133 -6.36 -16.94 14.32
C CYS A 133 -6.09 -17.97 15.42
N LEU A 134 -5.45 -17.57 16.54
CA LEU A 134 -5.14 -18.47 17.63
C LEU A 134 -6.37 -18.87 18.47
N ASN A 135 -7.48 -18.11 18.39
CA ASN A 135 -8.68 -18.32 19.19
C ASN A 135 -9.94 -18.62 18.37
N LEU A 136 -9.79 -18.99 17.08
CA LEU A 136 -10.94 -19.27 16.19
C LEU A 136 -11.93 -20.31 16.72
N THR A 137 -11.45 -21.26 17.52
CA THR A 137 -12.27 -22.34 18.10
C THR A 137 -12.80 -22.03 19.51
N LYS A 138 -12.36 -20.92 20.10
CA LYS A 138 -12.79 -20.53 21.45
C LYS A 138 -13.95 -19.54 21.38
N ARG A 139 -14.94 -19.75 22.24
CA ARG A 139 -15.98 -18.75 22.48
C ARG A 139 -15.44 -17.70 23.46
N CYS A 140 -15.07 -16.53 22.96
CA CYS A 140 -14.66 -15.38 23.75
C CYS A 140 -15.25 -14.11 23.12
N SER A 141 -15.47 -13.09 23.95
CA SER A 141 -15.88 -11.79 23.43
C SER A 141 -14.71 -11.09 22.76
N LEU A 142 -14.96 -10.19 21.81
CA LEU A 142 -13.93 -9.38 21.18
C LEU A 142 -13.18 -8.53 22.20
N PHE A 143 -13.88 -8.07 23.23
CA PHE A 143 -13.30 -7.27 24.30
C PHE A 143 -12.27 -8.07 25.12
N GLU A 144 -12.60 -9.30 25.52
CA GLU A 144 -11.68 -10.21 26.21
C GLU A 144 -10.48 -10.56 25.32
N LEU A 145 -10.74 -10.86 24.04
CA LEU A 145 -9.69 -11.23 23.08
C LEU A 145 -8.65 -10.12 22.89
N PHE A 146 -9.07 -8.85 22.95
CA PHE A 146 -8.18 -7.73 22.64
C PHE A 146 -7.58 -7.06 23.88
N ASN A 147 -8.19 -7.21 25.05
CA ASN A 147 -7.73 -6.60 26.29
C ASN A 147 -6.93 -7.53 27.21
N ASP A 148 -6.85 -8.81 26.88
CA ASP A 148 -5.97 -9.70 27.63
C ASP A 148 -4.52 -9.24 27.54
N PRO A 149 -3.82 -9.10 28.68
CA PRO A 149 -2.41 -8.79 28.67
C PRO A 149 -1.66 -9.91 27.94
N PRO A 150 -0.64 -9.58 27.11
CA PRO A 150 0.16 -10.60 26.47
C PRO A 150 0.81 -11.49 27.54
N ASP A 151 0.60 -12.80 27.42
CA ASP A 151 1.18 -13.79 28.31
C ASP A 151 2.71 -13.59 28.39
N LYS A 152 3.20 -13.11 29.55
CA LYS A 152 4.58 -12.71 29.77
C LYS A 152 5.59 -13.83 29.53
N ASN A 153 5.14 -15.05 29.37
CA ASN A 153 5.97 -16.24 29.25
C ASN A 153 6.23 -16.71 27.79
N LYS A 154 5.70 -16.02 26.77
CA LYS A 154 5.82 -16.48 25.37
C LYS A 154 6.50 -15.51 24.39
N VAL A 155 7.23 -14.48 24.83
CA VAL A 155 7.90 -13.57 23.88
C VAL A 155 9.39 -13.54 24.13
N LYS A 156 10.08 -14.60 23.66
CA LYS A 156 11.44 -14.50 23.14
C LYS A 156 11.40 -15.00 21.71
N THR A 157 10.93 -14.19 20.78
CA THR A 157 11.20 -14.39 19.34
C THR A 157 11.08 -13.07 18.59
N HIS A 158 12.25 -12.62 18.10
CA HIS A 158 12.47 -11.66 17.01
C HIS A 158 11.77 -10.31 17.09
N ARG A 159 12.51 -9.34 17.60
CA ARG A 159 12.37 -7.92 17.28
C ARG A 159 12.51 -7.75 15.77
N PHE A 160 11.41 -7.79 15.06
CA PHE A 160 11.34 -7.14 13.75
C PHE A 160 11.15 -5.65 14.03
N GLN A 161 12.13 -4.86 13.62
CA GLN A 161 12.03 -3.40 13.63
C GLN A 161 10.80 -3.00 12.82
N GLU A 162 9.84 -2.38 13.51
CA GLU A 162 8.71 -1.68 12.90
C GLU A 162 9.23 -0.42 12.21
N HIS A 163 9.67 -0.56 10.96
CA HIS A 163 9.89 0.61 10.12
C HIS A 163 8.53 1.12 9.63
N GLY A 164 8.08 2.23 10.24
CA GLY A 164 7.33 3.32 9.62
C GLY A 164 6.00 3.09 8.87
N HIS A 165 5.58 1.85 8.62
CA HIS A 165 4.48 1.57 7.70
C HIS A 165 3.06 1.75 8.28
N LEU A 166 2.91 1.86 9.59
CA LEU A 166 1.60 1.98 10.25
C LEU A 166 1.10 3.43 10.41
N ALA A 167 1.98 4.41 10.34
CA ALA A 167 1.60 5.81 10.50
C ALA A 167 0.67 6.31 9.37
N LEU A 168 0.81 5.76 8.15
CA LEU A 168 0.02 6.16 6.99
C LEU A 168 -1.46 5.72 7.04
N PHE A 169 -1.76 4.59 7.69
CA PHE A 169 -3.15 4.13 7.82
C PHE A 169 -3.97 4.86 8.89
N ASN A 170 -3.31 5.52 9.84
CA ASN A 170 -4.02 6.28 10.89
C ASN A 170 -4.49 7.67 10.41
N GLN A 171 -4.06 8.13 9.23
CA GLN A 171 -4.47 9.43 8.67
C GLN A 171 -5.74 9.36 7.80
N LEU A 172 -6.23 8.17 7.47
CA LEU A 172 -7.56 8.02 6.86
C LEU A 172 -8.63 8.11 7.95
N LYS A 173 -8.85 9.33 8.47
CA LYS A 173 -10.10 9.68 9.14
C LYS A 173 -11.17 9.80 8.07
N ILE A 174 -12.06 8.82 7.99
CA ILE A 174 -13.41 8.98 7.48
C ILE A 174 -14.28 9.46 8.63
#